data_8c5df24a2277be9bb5884d1eebc7f71d
#
_entry.id   8c5df24a2277be9bb5884d1eebc7f71d
#
_cell.length_a   1.000
_cell.length_b   1.000
_cell.length_c   1.000
_cell.angle_alpha   90.00
_cell.angle_beta   90.00
_cell.angle_gamma   90.00
#
_symmetry.space_group_name_H-M   'P 1'
#
loop_
_entity.id
_entity.type
_entity.pdbx_description
1 polymer ?
#
loop_
_entity_poly.entity_id
_entity_poly.type
_entity_poly.pdbx_seq_one_letter_code
_entity_poly.pdbx_strand_id
1 'polypeptide(L)' 'MDIQHQDSKRGGVFFMEENGRRLAEITYQWHDASTIVADHTWVDNSLRGQGIARKMLDVLVDFARQKQLKIVPQCSY' A
#
# COMPACT_ATOMS: atom_id res chain seq x y z
N MET A 1 15.40 3.70 -1.84
CA MET A 1 14.32 3.30 -2.78
C MET A 1 13.05 4.01 -2.36
N ASP A 2 12.46 4.77 -3.25
CA ASP A 2 11.30 5.57 -2.92
C ASP A 2 10.00 4.78 -3.05
N ILE A 3 9.03 5.12 -2.23
CA ILE A 3 7.69 4.56 -2.35
C ILE A 3 6.87 5.49 -3.24
N GLN A 4 6.32 4.93 -4.30
CA GLN A 4 5.49 5.63 -5.26
C GLN A 4 4.02 5.33 -5.01
N HIS A 5 3.14 6.20 -5.48
CA HIS A 5 1.70 6.07 -5.26
C HIS A 5 0.94 6.36 -6.55
N GLN A 6 -0.01 5.50 -6.86
CA GLN A 6 -0.98 5.71 -7.94
C GLN A 6 -2.38 5.49 -7.39
N ASP A 7 -3.28 6.40 -7.68
CA ASP A 7 -4.66 6.34 -7.19
C ASP A 7 -5.63 6.50 -8.36
N SER A 8 -6.77 5.86 -8.25
CA SER A 8 -7.86 5.98 -9.20
C SER A 8 -9.19 5.93 -8.46
N LYS A 9 -10.30 6.06 -9.18
CA LYS A 9 -11.63 6.03 -8.57
C LYS A 9 -11.93 4.70 -7.87
N ARG A 10 -11.32 3.59 -8.33
CA ARG A 10 -11.58 2.27 -7.77
C ARG A 10 -10.66 1.90 -6.63
N GLY A 11 -9.46 2.42 -6.64
CA GLY A 11 -8.47 2.09 -5.64
C GLY A 11 -7.10 2.60 -6.02
N GLY A 12 -6.09 2.08 -5.36
CA GLY A 12 -4.73 2.52 -5.64
C GLY A 12 -3.69 1.55 -5.14
N VAL A 13 -2.45 1.95 -5.32
CA VAL A 13 -1.31 1.14 -4.94
C VAL A 13 -0.16 2.05 -4.49
N PHE A 14 0.48 1.66 -3.40
CA PHE A 14 1.80 2.17 -3.02
C PHE A 14 2.80 1.09 -3.39
N PHE A 15 3.91 1.46 -4.02
CA PHE A 15 4.85 0.46 -4.51
C PHE A 15 6.28 0.98 -4.54
N MET A 16 7.22 0.04 -4.51
CA MET A 16 8.64 0.28 -4.73
C MET A 16 9.06 -0.38 -6.03
N GLU A 17 9.86 0.34 -6.80
CA GLU A 17 10.29 -0.13 -8.11
C GLU A 17 11.75 0.23 -8.31
N GLU A 18 12.50 -0.68 -8.93
CA GLU A 18 13.90 -0.46 -9.26
C GLU A 18 14.17 -1.01 -10.65
N ASN A 19 14.71 -0.17 -11.52
CA ASN A 19 15.02 -0.53 -12.90
C ASN A 19 13.80 -1.10 -13.65
N GLY A 20 12.62 -0.52 -13.40
CA GLY A 20 11.38 -0.96 -14.05
C GLY A 20 10.77 -2.22 -13.45
N ARG A 21 11.36 -2.78 -12.40
CA ARG A 21 10.87 -3.98 -11.75
C ARG A 21 10.23 -3.64 -10.42
N ARG A 22 8.99 -4.06 -10.23
CA ARG A 22 8.29 -3.84 -8.96
C ARG A 22 8.81 -4.82 -7.91
N LEU A 23 9.16 -4.30 -6.72
CA LEU A 23 9.75 -5.10 -5.64
C LEU A 23 8.86 -5.19 -4.41
N ALA A 24 7.90 -4.31 -4.26
CA ALA A 24 6.95 -4.35 -3.16
C ALA A 24 5.71 -3.55 -3.54
N GLU A 25 4.58 -3.94 -3.00
CA GLU A 25 3.35 -3.19 -3.20
C GLU A 25 2.35 -3.44 -2.09
N ILE A 26 1.52 -2.44 -1.81
CA ILE A 26 0.31 -2.58 -1.02
C ILE A 26 -0.81 -1.92 -1.79
N THR A 27 -1.90 -2.63 -1.99
CA THR A 27 -3.05 -2.15 -2.74
C THR A 27 -4.23 -1.88 -1.83
N TYR A 28 -5.08 -0.97 -2.25
CA TYR A 28 -6.32 -0.68 -1.55
C TYR A 28 -7.42 -0.39 -2.56
N GLN A 29 -8.67 -0.56 -2.12
CA GLN A 29 -9.85 -0.23 -2.91
C GLN A 29 -10.67 0.80 -2.17
N TRP A 30 -11.29 1.71 -2.90
CA TRP A 30 -12.24 2.66 -2.32
C TRP A 30 -13.55 1.93 -2.06
N HIS A 31 -13.97 1.91 -0.80
CA HIS A 31 -15.31 1.43 -0.45
C HIS A 31 -16.33 2.56 -0.61
N ASP A 32 -15.96 3.76 -0.13
CA ASP A 32 -16.70 4.99 -0.31
C ASP A 32 -15.70 6.16 -0.19
N ALA A 33 -16.20 7.38 -0.18
CA ALA A 33 -15.33 8.58 -0.17
C ALA A 33 -14.49 8.71 1.10
N SER A 34 -14.84 7.99 2.17
CA SER A 34 -14.17 8.08 3.46
C SER A 34 -13.59 6.76 3.96
N THR A 35 -13.65 5.70 3.16
CA THR A 35 -13.21 4.37 3.60
C THR A 35 -12.46 3.66 2.48
N ILE A 36 -11.29 3.12 2.82
CA ILE A 36 -10.52 2.27 1.92
C ILE A 36 -10.38 0.87 2.51
N VAL A 37 -10.26 -0.11 1.63
CA VAL A 37 -10.04 -1.51 2.01
C VAL A 37 -8.63 -1.89 1.59
N ALA A 38 -7.79 -2.28 2.54
CA ALA A 38 -6.44 -2.75 2.28
C ALA A 38 -6.55 -4.23 1.89
N ASP A 39 -6.35 -4.55 0.61
CA ASP A 39 -6.68 -5.87 0.10
C ASP A 39 -5.49 -6.77 -0.20
N HIS A 40 -4.29 -6.22 -0.41
CA HIS A 40 -3.15 -7.04 -0.80
C HIS A 40 -1.84 -6.35 -0.45
N THR A 41 -0.90 -7.13 0.10
CA THR A 41 0.48 -6.70 0.34
C THR A 41 1.43 -7.76 -0.20
N TRP A 42 2.44 -7.34 -0.95
CA TRP A 42 3.43 -8.24 -1.51
C TRP A 42 4.81 -7.62 -1.43
N VAL A 43 5.81 -8.43 -1.10
CA VAL A 43 7.21 -8.02 -1.04
C VAL A 43 8.03 -9.10 -1.74
N ASP A 44 8.89 -8.68 -2.67
CA ASP A 44 9.80 -9.60 -3.36
C ASP A 44 10.72 -10.29 -2.36
N ASN A 45 11.11 -11.53 -2.66
CA ASN A 45 11.97 -12.32 -1.77
C ASN A 45 13.29 -11.61 -1.47
N SER A 46 13.83 -10.86 -2.43
CA SER A 46 15.09 -10.13 -2.25
C SER A 46 15.03 -9.07 -1.16
N LEU A 47 13.83 -8.61 -0.78
CA LEU A 47 13.64 -7.58 0.23
C LEU A 47 13.05 -8.11 1.54
N ARG A 48 12.81 -9.40 1.64
CA ARG A 48 12.24 -9.98 2.86
C ARG A 48 13.23 -9.88 4.02
N GLY A 49 12.68 -9.71 5.23
CA GLY A 49 13.48 -9.55 6.41
C GLY A 49 14.00 -8.14 6.66
N GLN A 50 13.61 -7.19 5.83
CA GLN A 50 14.06 -5.79 5.96
C GLN A 50 12.96 -4.84 6.45
N GLY A 51 11.83 -5.37 6.89
CA GLY A 51 10.72 -4.54 7.37
C GLY A 51 9.98 -3.77 6.29
N ILE A 52 10.07 -4.19 5.03
CA ILE A 52 9.48 -3.47 3.90
C ILE A 52 7.95 -3.51 3.96
N ALA A 53 7.36 -4.65 4.30
CA ALA A 53 5.90 -4.74 4.40
C ALA A 53 5.35 -3.76 5.44
N ARG A 54 6.05 -3.61 6.56
CA ARG A 54 5.65 -2.65 7.60
C ARG A 54 5.77 -1.22 7.09
N LYS A 55 6.84 -0.90 6.33
CA LYS A 55 6.99 0.41 5.71
C LYS A 55 5.83 0.72 4.78
N MET A 56 5.42 -0.25 3.96
CA MET A 56 4.31 -0.08 3.04
C MET A 56 3.01 0.17 3.81
N LEU A 57 2.80 -0.57 4.88
CA LEU A 57 1.63 -0.38 5.73
C LEU A 57 1.63 1.01 6.38
N ASP A 58 2.78 1.45 6.89
CA ASP A 58 2.90 2.76 7.51
C ASP A 58 2.56 3.89 6.53
N VAL A 59 2.99 3.77 5.29
CA VAL A 59 2.67 4.76 4.25
C VAL A 59 1.16 4.78 3.96
N LEU A 60 0.52 3.63 3.90
CA LEU A 60 -0.92 3.55 3.70
C LEU A 60 -1.67 4.18 4.88
N VAL A 61 -1.23 3.91 6.10
CA VAL A 61 -1.83 4.49 7.30
C VAL A 61 -1.68 6.02 7.31
N ASP A 62 -0.51 6.53 6.96
CA ASP A 62 -0.28 7.97 6.87
C ASP A 62 -1.18 8.62 5.82
N PHE A 63 -1.34 7.99 4.67
CA PHE A 63 -2.24 8.45 3.62
C PHE A 63 -3.68 8.55 4.15
N ALA A 64 -4.13 7.52 4.85
CA ALA A 64 -5.47 7.49 5.42
C ALA A 64 -5.66 8.58 6.47
N ARG A 65 -4.65 8.79 7.32
CA ARG A 65 -4.71 9.85 8.35
C ARG A 65 -4.80 11.23 7.73
N GLN A 66 -3.99 11.50 6.72
CA GLN A 66 -3.98 12.81 6.06
C GLN A 66 -5.32 13.12 5.40
N LYS A 67 -5.99 12.12 4.88
CA LYS A 67 -7.27 12.27 4.21
C LYS A 67 -8.47 11.94 5.11
N GLN A 68 -8.22 11.61 6.37
CA GLN A 68 -9.27 11.25 7.34
C GLN A 68 -10.12 10.07 6.86
N LEU A 69 -9.44 9.04 6.37
CA LEU A 69 -10.08 7.83 5.88
C LEU A 69 -10.07 6.73 6.94
N LYS A 70 -11.08 5.87 6.88
CA LYS A 70 -11.07 4.60 7.63
C LYS A 70 -10.40 3.54 6.77
N ILE A 71 -9.70 2.61 7.41
CA ILE A 71 -9.09 1.46 6.75
C ILE A 71 -9.79 0.19 7.21
N VAL A 72 -10.26 -0.60 6.26
CA VAL A 72 -10.79 -1.95 6.52
C VAL A 72 -9.72 -2.93 6.07
N PRO A 73 -9.10 -3.69 7.00
CA PRO A 73 -8.07 -4.65 6.62
C PRO A 73 -8.73 -5.94 6.09
N GLN A 74 -8.38 -6.31 4.87
CA GLN A 74 -8.73 -7.62 4.32
C GLN A 74 -7.52 -8.51 4.13
N CYS A 75 -6.34 -7.91 4.17
CA CYS A 75 -5.10 -8.66 4.05
C CYS A 75 -4.70 -9.17 5.43
N SER A 76 -4.30 -10.45 5.50
CA SER A 76 -3.91 -11.08 6.78
C SER A 76 -2.49 -10.72 7.21
N TYR A 77 -1.88 -9.79 6.58
CA TYR A 77 -0.49 -9.41 6.84
C TYR A 77 -0.34 -8.60 8.11
#